data_84b8cc8689f681c819e84e0a15e7d6e7
#
_entry.id   84b8cc8689f681c819e84e0a15e7d6e7
#
_cell.length_a   1.000
_cell.length_b   1.000
_cell.length_c   1.000
_cell.angle_alpha   90.00
_cell.angle_beta   90.00
_cell.angle_gamma   90.00
#
_symmetry.space_group_name_H-M   'P 1'
#
loop_
_entity.id
_entity.type
_entity.pdbx_description
1 polymer ?
#
loop_
_entity_poly.entity_id
_entity_poly.type
_entity_poly.pdbx_seq_one_letter_code
_entity_poly.pdbx_strand_id
1 'polypeptide(L)'
;MKKALAIILAAILALAAVPAMAKTAPEMRARTELLDLTAQTTPVSNSAEGWDFDPASNGGDPLLTLTNYGSASAHSAPILLPANSTVRVNGTCYVDNAVIGEDRDVLSGSCDGYFRIEGDGTLNLYAQQHKGRCVSLPGGGENVNEEFLYIHGVTLNCYGMERTNNNSSTLPPCIYGAHAIEIKDATVNTNQGSCGISMQGFTPIGGVNEENTNELLVENSTVNIQNESANNLWNYAKGMNVTFGRVRFVNSDVTINAGSNSIYAYLSFVIESGSVYIRSTPASTAASAALVSCNYLVIGECVESLYFTTTKFPLTKVINCKTSGASTLASNLLVEIGSFEGGNFATAPDEENNSLPALKIIGGEPIEAYTVSFYGLDGELIGSVSVPYGESATAPEAPQVVNNNNGTYVFCGWDAEFDNVTANMDVHAEYALLGDVDLSEAVNMSDALLAMRHSMGLDELTGKNLVAADVDFDGSVAVTDALIIMRLSMGIISSLV
;
A
#
# COMPACT_ATOMS: atom_id res chain seq x y z
N MET A 1 23.93 -9.31 9.56
CA MET A 1 23.58 -10.73 9.71
C MET A 1 23.20 -11.14 11.15
N LYS A 2 24.05 -11.00 12.16
CA LYS A 2 23.69 -11.44 13.54
C LYS A 2 22.58 -10.61 14.22
N LYS A 3 22.41 -9.33 13.93
CA LYS A 3 21.33 -8.48 14.49
C LYS A 3 20.00 -8.68 13.75
N ALA A 4 20.01 -8.86 12.44
CA ALA A 4 18.83 -9.19 11.66
C ALA A 4 18.28 -10.58 12.06
N LEU A 5 19.15 -11.57 12.25
CA LEU A 5 18.75 -12.89 12.72
C LEU A 5 18.13 -12.86 14.14
N ALA A 6 18.56 -11.96 15.00
CA ALA A 6 17.99 -11.81 16.33
C ALA A 6 16.60 -11.13 16.31
N ILE A 7 16.35 -10.22 15.39
CA ILE A 7 15.04 -9.57 15.20
C ILE A 7 14.06 -10.56 14.56
N ILE A 8 14.49 -11.32 13.58
CA ILE A 8 13.68 -12.37 12.96
C ILE A 8 13.37 -13.49 13.99
N LEU A 9 14.33 -13.87 14.83
CA LEU A 9 14.09 -14.85 15.90
C LEU A 9 13.16 -14.30 16.99
N ALA A 10 13.22 -12.99 17.29
CA ALA A 10 12.29 -12.34 18.22
C ALA A 10 10.88 -12.21 17.61
N ALA A 11 10.75 -11.92 16.32
CA ALA A 11 9.48 -11.91 15.63
C ALA A 11 8.88 -13.33 15.52
N ILE A 12 9.69 -14.35 15.23
CA ILE A 12 9.24 -15.75 15.21
C ILE A 12 8.88 -16.26 16.63
N LEU A 13 9.60 -15.83 17.68
CA LEU A 13 9.25 -16.12 19.07
C LEU A 13 8.01 -15.33 19.53
N ALA A 14 7.79 -14.12 19.00
CA ALA A 14 6.56 -13.37 19.20
C ALA A 14 5.38 -14.01 18.43
N LEU A 15 5.63 -14.63 17.25
CA LEU A 15 4.62 -15.42 16.54
C LEU A 15 4.24 -16.72 17.28
N ALA A 16 5.21 -17.36 17.98
CA ALA A 16 4.90 -18.52 18.82
C ALA A 16 4.20 -18.13 20.14
N ALA A 17 4.22 -16.84 20.48
CA ALA A 17 3.63 -16.25 21.66
C ALA A 17 2.51 -15.23 21.34
N VAL A 18 1.84 -15.33 20.20
CA VAL A 18 0.47 -14.82 20.16
C VAL A 18 -0.26 -15.61 21.25
N PRO A 19 -0.58 -15.03 22.40
CA PRO A 19 -1.27 -15.78 23.43
C PRO A 19 -2.51 -16.32 22.74
N ALA A 20 -2.66 -17.67 22.71
CA ALA A 20 -3.95 -18.24 22.42
C ALA A 20 -4.92 -17.44 23.31
N MET A 21 -5.71 -16.56 22.70
CA MET A 21 -6.65 -15.72 23.43
C MET A 21 -7.43 -16.69 24.29
N ALA A 22 -7.25 -16.56 25.61
CA ALA A 22 -7.69 -17.57 26.54
C ALA A 22 -9.17 -17.87 26.28
N LYS A 23 -9.47 -19.12 26.02
CA LYS A 23 -10.82 -19.65 25.74
C LYS A 23 -11.83 -19.50 26.89
N THR A 24 -11.40 -18.90 28.00
CA THR A 24 -12.29 -18.65 29.14
C THR A 24 -12.89 -17.27 28.97
N ALA A 25 -14.10 -17.23 28.41
CA ALA A 25 -14.94 -16.05 28.57
C ALA A 25 -14.99 -15.72 30.09
N PRO A 26 -14.71 -14.48 30.49
CA PRO A 26 -14.87 -14.10 31.90
C PRO A 26 -16.33 -14.33 32.33
N GLU A 27 -16.55 -14.70 33.59
CA GLU A 27 -17.91 -14.84 34.14
C GLU A 27 -18.68 -13.55 33.94
N MET A 28 -19.75 -13.61 33.12
CA MET A 28 -20.55 -12.45 32.76
C MET A 28 -21.51 -12.11 33.88
N ARG A 29 -21.53 -10.88 34.33
CA ARG A 29 -22.59 -10.31 35.11
C ARG A 29 -23.54 -9.56 34.18
N ALA A 30 -24.82 -9.98 34.16
CA ALA A 30 -25.82 -9.38 33.30
C ALA A 30 -26.04 -7.91 33.66
N ARG A 31 -25.73 -7.02 32.70
CA ARG A 31 -26.29 -5.68 32.61
C ARG A 31 -27.45 -5.72 31.66
N THR A 32 -28.57 -5.10 32.03
CA THR A 32 -29.86 -5.37 31.42
C THR A 32 -30.27 -4.32 30.38
N GLU A 33 -29.48 -3.25 30.16
CA GLU A 33 -29.95 -2.14 29.34
C GLU A 33 -28.91 -1.75 28.29
N LEU A 34 -29.35 -1.67 27.02
CA LEU A 34 -28.63 -1.07 25.91
C LEU A 34 -28.31 0.40 26.21
N LEU A 35 -27.07 0.83 26.00
CA LEU A 35 -26.71 2.24 25.99
C LEU A 35 -27.04 2.83 24.63
N ASP A 36 -28.27 3.29 24.44
CA ASP A 36 -28.73 3.95 23.21
C ASP A 36 -28.62 5.47 23.37
N LEU A 37 -27.70 6.04 22.63
CA LEU A 37 -27.39 7.49 22.62
C LEU A 37 -27.85 8.18 21.33
N THR A 38 -28.52 7.47 20.42
CA THR A 38 -28.93 8.00 19.11
C THR A 38 -29.87 9.20 19.18
N ALA A 39 -30.72 9.29 20.20
CA ALA A 39 -31.67 10.39 20.40
C ALA A 39 -31.18 11.40 21.47
N GLN A 40 -29.97 11.25 22.00
CA GLN A 40 -29.49 12.08 23.08
C GLN A 40 -29.01 13.44 22.53
N THR A 41 -29.63 14.55 22.99
CA THR A 41 -29.35 15.91 22.50
C THR A 41 -28.65 16.80 23.53
N THR A 42 -28.45 16.33 24.75
CA THR A 42 -27.77 17.02 25.83
C THR A 42 -26.66 16.16 26.41
N PRO A 43 -25.58 16.75 26.94
CA PRO A 43 -24.54 16.02 27.62
C PRO A 43 -25.11 15.15 28.78
N VAL A 44 -24.63 13.93 28.86
CA VAL A 44 -25.02 12.98 29.91
C VAL A 44 -23.83 12.12 30.30
N SER A 45 -23.67 11.86 31.58
CA SER A 45 -22.54 11.07 32.07
C SER A 45 -22.97 10.10 33.18
N ASN A 46 -22.22 9.01 33.32
CA ASN A 46 -22.29 8.11 34.45
C ASN A 46 -20.86 7.72 34.88
N SER A 47 -20.31 8.53 35.76
CA SER A 47 -18.95 8.30 36.27
C SER A 47 -18.76 7.02 37.06
N ALA A 48 -19.87 6.48 37.66
CA ALA A 48 -19.85 5.19 38.35
C ALA A 48 -19.73 4.00 37.38
N GLU A 49 -20.17 4.17 36.16
CA GLU A 49 -20.05 3.21 35.06
C GLU A 49 -18.86 3.51 34.14
N GLY A 50 -18.26 4.68 34.25
CA GLY A 50 -17.08 5.07 33.47
C GLY A 50 -17.39 5.56 32.07
N TRP A 51 -18.50 6.28 31.84
CA TRP A 51 -18.80 6.88 30.56
C TRP A 51 -19.34 8.30 30.65
N ASP A 52 -19.04 9.08 29.62
CA ASP A 52 -19.49 10.46 29.43
C ASP A 52 -19.81 10.67 27.95
N PHE A 53 -20.97 11.25 27.65
CA PHE A 53 -21.42 11.53 26.30
C PHE A 53 -21.78 13.01 26.13
N ASP A 54 -21.15 13.64 25.13
CA ASP A 54 -21.47 14.99 24.70
C ASP A 54 -21.91 14.97 23.24
N PRO A 55 -23.19 15.25 22.93
CA PRO A 55 -23.73 15.20 21.57
C PRO A 55 -23.22 16.32 20.66
N ALA A 56 -22.58 17.36 21.20
CA ALA A 56 -22.12 18.54 20.48
C ALA A 56 -20.63 18.83 20.69
N SER A 57 -19.86 17.88 21.17
CA SER A 57 -18.41 17.98 21.36
C SER A 57 -17.67 18.00 20.03
N ASN A 58 -16.38 18.32 20.08
CA ASN A 58 -15.46 18.18 18.95
C ASN A 58 -15.88 18.91 17.65
N GLY A 59 -16.43 20.12 17.81
CA GLY A 59 -16.84 20.94 16.65
C GLY A 59 -18.31 20.73 16.24
N GLY A 60 -19.08 20.05 17.07
CA GLY A 60 -20.50 19.77 16.88
C GLY A 60 -20.81 18.30 16.68
N ASP A 61 -19.78 17.43 16.61
CA ASP A 61 -19.94 15.98 16.46
C ASP A 61 -20.04 15.27 17.82
N PRO A 62 -20.84 14.19 17.92
CA PRO A 62 -21.03 13.44 19.16
C PRO A 62 -19.73 12.76 19.64
N LEU A 63 -19.44 12.90 20.93
CA LEU A 63 -18.29 12.26 21.57
C LEU A 63 -18.75 11.43 22.77
N LEU A 64 -18.49 10.12 22.72
CA LEU A 64 -18.55 9.23 23.86
C LEU A 64 -17.16 8.97 24.41
N THR A 65 -16.93 9.33 25.67
CA THR A 65 -15.69 8.97 26.37
C THR A 65 -15.95 7.78 27.27
N LEU A 66 -15.20 6.71 27.09
CA LEU A 66 -15.19 5.52 27.94
C LEU A 66 -13.93 5.54 28.80
N THR A 67 -14.08 5.41 30.12
CA THR A 67 -12.93 5.38 31.04
C THR A 67 -13.10 4.17 32.00
N ASN A 68 -12.35 3.10 31.74
CA ASN A 68 -12.48 1.84 32.47
C ASN A 68 -13.93 1.31 32.52
N TYR A 69 -14.65 1.45 31.40
CA TYR A 69 -16.05 1.08 31.26
C TYR A 69 -16.21 -0.44 31.30
N GLY A 70 -16.99 -0.95 32.27
CA GLY A 70 -17.07 -2.37 32.57
C GLY A 70 -15.78 -2.92 33.20
N SER A 71 -15.72 -4.24 33.36
CA SER A 71 -14.55 -4.96 33.88
C SER A 71 -14.47 -6.36 33.30
N ALA A 72 -13.34 -7.04 33.47
CA ALA A 72 -13.15 -8.42 33.01
C ALA A 72 -14.15 -9.44 33.64
N SER A 73 -14.73 -9.11 34.78
CA SER A 73 -15.73 -9.94 35.49
C SER A 73 -17.15 -9.41 35.35
N ALA A 74 -17.35 -8.22 34.76
CA ALA A 74 -18.65 -7.59 34.57
C ALA A 74 -18.60 -6.68 33.33
N HIS A 75 -18.90 -7.25 32.17
CA HIS A 75 -18.97 -6.53 30.92
C HIS A 75 -20.18 -5.58 30.90
N SER A 76 -20.03 -4.47 30.19
CA SER A 76 -21.09 -3.52 29.98
C SER A 76 -21.97 -3.89 28.79
N ALA A 77 -23.19 -3.36 28.73
CA ALA A 77 -24.13 -3.55 27.64
C ALA A 77 -23.63 -2.93 26.33
N PRO A 78 -24.15 -3.39 25.19
CA PRO A 78 -23.84 -2.79 23.88
C PRO A 78 -24.14 -1.31 23.81
N ILE A 79 -23.48 -0.63 22.88
CA ILE A 79 -23.56 0.83 22.70
C ILE A 79 -24.02 1.12 21.27
N LEU A 80 -25.01 1.99 21.15
CA LEU A 80 -25.53 2.50 19.88
C LEU A 80 -25.39 4.02 19.85
N LEU A 81 -24.72 4.53 18.82
CA LEU A 81 -24.34 5.91 18.68
C LEU A 81 -25.00 6.58 17.47
N PRO A 82 -25.24 7.92 17.51
CA PRO A 82 -25.68 8.66 16.34
C PRO A 82 -24.61 8.70 15.24
N ALA A 83 -24.97 9.25 14.08
CA ALA A 83 -24.02 9.48 12.98
C ALA A 83 -22.90 10.43 13.42
N ASN A 84 -21.75 10.36 12.75
CA ASN A 84 -20.56 11.17 12.97
C ASN A 84 -19.98 11.10 14.40
N SER A 85 -20.17 9.96 15.05
CA SER A 85 -19.73 9.81 16.44
C SER A 85 -18.26 9.40 16.56
N THR A 86 -17.65 9.91 17.63
CA THR A 86 -16.33 9.47 18.10
C THR A 86 -16.47 8.76 19.44
N VAL A 87 -15.82 7.62 19.59
CA VAL A 87 -15.63 6.90 20.85
C VAL A 87 -14.19 7.08 21.29
N ARG A 88 -13.96 7.79 22.39
CA ARG A 88 -12.65 7.93 23.01
C ARG A 88 -12.48 6.92 24.14
N VAL A 89 -11.43 6.11 24.04
CA VAL A 89 -11.18 5.01 24.98
C VAL A 89 -10.00 5.37 25.88
N ASN A 90 -10.24 5.42 27.19
CA ASN A 90 -9.24 5.64 28.22
C ASN A 90 -9.20 4.44 29.16
N GLY A 91 -8.00 3.90 29.42
CA GLY A 91 -7.83 2.71 30.26
C GLY A 91 -8.40 1.45 29.58
N THR A 92 -8.98 0.53 30.36
CA THR A 92 -9.45 -0.76 29.82
C THR A 92 -10.95 -0.89 29.93
N CYS A 93 -11.63 -1.07 28.77
CA CYS A 93 -13.07 -1.14 28.65
C CYS A 93 -13.53 -2.50 28.15
N TYR A 94 -14.74 -2.95 28.58
CA TYR A 94 -15.31 -4.25 28.26
C TYR A 94 -16.80 -4.11 27.90
N VAL A 95 -17.21 -4.54 26.70
CA VAL A 95 -18.59 -4.47 26.20
C VAL A 95 -19.01 -5.81 25.61
N ASP A 96 -20.23 -6.25 25.86
CA ASP A 96 -20.72 -7.59 25.48
C ASP A 96 -22.18 -7.55 25.03
N ASN A 97 -22.51 -8.19 23.90
CA ASN A 97 -23.89 -8.29 23.41
C ASN A 97 -24.74 -9.39 24.10
N ALA A 98 -24.12 -10.31 24.82
CA ALA A 98 -24.85 -11.33 25.60
C ALA A 98 -25.70 -10.75 26.72
N VAL A 99 -25.35 -9.56 27.19
CA VAL A 99 -26.05 -8.87 28.29
C VAL A 99 -27.52 -8.63 28.03
N ILE A 100 -27.89 -8.33 26.78
CA ILE A 100 -29.29 -8.05 26.42
C ILE A 100 -30.05 -9.25 25.85
N GLY A 101 -29.34 -10.36 25.57
CA GLY A 101 -29.97 -11.59 25.07
C GLY A 101 -30.52 -11.52 23.64
N GLU A 102 -30.09 -10.55 22.84
CA GLU A 102 -30.55 -10.33 21.48
C GLU A 102 -29.36 -10.34 20.47
N ASP A 103 -29.67 -10.64 19.19
CA ASP A 103 -28.72 -10.57 18.09
C ASP A 103 -28.44 -9.09 17.74
N ARG A 104 -27.49 -8.45 18.42
CA ARG A 104 -27.10 -7.04 18.21
C ARG A 104 -25.61 -6.87 18.10
N ASP A 105 -25.21 -5.82 17.40
CA ASP A 105 -23.82 -5.37 17.33
C ASP A 105 -23.39 -4.81 18.70
N VAL A 106 -22.15 -5.06 19.11
CA VAL A 106 -21.63 -4.68 20.43
C VAL A 106 -21.38 -3.17 20.50
N LEU A 107 -20.76 -2.62 19.45
CA LEU A 107 -20.51 -1.20 19.30
C LEU A 107 -20.88 -0.81 17.87
N SER A 108 -21.87 0.08 17.70
CA SER A 108 -22.33 0.48 16.39
C SER A 108 -22.56 1.99 16.28
N GLY A 109 -22.13 2.55 15.14
CA GLY A 109 -22.51 3.86 14.67
C GLY A 109 -23.76 3.79 13.78
N SER A 110 -24.43 4.92 13.63
CA SER A 110 -25.49 5.06 12.64
C SER A 110 -24.89 5.21 11.24
N CYS A 111 -25.63 4.79 10.21
CA CYS A 111 -25.28 5.05 8.82
C CYS A 111 -25.30 6.56 8.50
N ASP A 112 -24.74 6.94 7.37
CA ASP A 112 -24.59 8.32 6.86
C ASP A 112 -23.54 9.16 7.61
N GLY A 113 -22.28 8.82 7.49
CA GLY A 113 -21.18 9.60 8.01
C GLY A 113 -20.03 8.75 8.51
N TYR A 114 -19.24 9.29 9.41
CA TYR A 114 -18.12 8.57 9.98
C TYR A 114 -18.43 7.96 11.35
N PHE A 115 -17.65 6.98 11.70
CA PHE A 115 -17.57 6.43 13.04
C PHE A 115 -16.11 6.25 13.43
N ARG A 116 -15.69 6.88 14.53
CA ARG A 116 -14.31 6.87 14.97
C ARG A 116 -14.18 6.21 16.34
N ILE A 117 -13.21 5.34 16.49
CA ILE A 117 -12.73 4.77 17.75
C ILE A 117 -11.30 5.24 17.93
N GLU A 118 -11.03 6.03 18.97
CA GLU A 118 -9.70 6.62 19.21
C GLU A 118 -9.31 6.54 20.69
N GLY A 119 -8.03 6.84 20.99
CA GLY A 119 -7.51 6.93 22.35
C GLY A 119 -6.29 6.05 22.55
N ASP A 120 -5.77 6.02 23.78
CA ASP A 120 -4.61 5.21 24.19
C ASP A 120 -5.00 3.97 25.03
N GLY A 121 -6.31 3.75 25.18
CA GLY A 121 -6.85 2.66 25.98
C GLY A 121 -6.99 1.34 25.24
N THR A 122 -7.54 0.35 25.95
CA THR A 122 -7.87 -0.97 25.44
C THR A 122 -9.38 -1.18 25.45
N LEU A 123 -9.97 -1.49 24.31
CA LEU A 123 -11.39 -1.79 24.15
C LEU A 123 -11.58 -3.26 23.81
N ASN A 124 -12.25 -3.99 24.70
CA ASN A 124 -12.58 -5.41 24.54
C ASN A 124 -14.06 -5.56 24.21
N LEU A 125 -14.37 -6.10 23.04
CA LEU A 125 -15.72 -6.26 22.52
C LEU A 125 -16.06 -7.74 22.34
N TYR A 126 -17.16 -8.20 22.93
CA TYR A 126 -17.58 -9.59 22.94
C TYR A 126 -18.92 -9.75 22.21
N ALA A 127 -18.89 -10.45 21.08
CA ALA A 127 -20.06 -10.82 20.28
C ALA A 127 -20.23 -12.36 20.19
N GLN A 128 -19.83 -13.08 21.24
CA GLN A 128 -19.65 -14.52 21.18
C GLN A 128 -20.93 -15.33 21.31
N GLN A 129 -21.96 -14.79 21.96
CA GLN A 129 -23.19 -15.56 22.29
C GLN A 129 -24.35 -15.24 21.35
N HIS A 130 -24.39 -14.06 20.76
CA HIS A 130 -25.45 -13.60 19.87
C HIS A 130 -24.88 -13.15 18.54
N LYS A 131 -25.68 -13.27 17.45
CA LYS A 131 -25.25 -12.93 16.09
C LYS A 131 -25.12 -11.43 15.91
N GLY A 132 -24.11 -10.83 16.51
CA GLY A 132 -23.75 -9.43 16.37
C GLY A 132 -22.30 -9.27 15.88
N ARG A 133 -21.96 -8.08 15.46
CA ARG A 133 -20.60 -7.66 15.15
C ARG A 133 -19.99 -7.03 16.40
N CYS A 134 -18.66 -7.11 16.53
CA CYS A 134 -17.99 -6.36 17.59
C CYS A 134 -18.04 -4.85 17.30
N VAL A 135 -17.70 -4.46 16.07
CA VAL A 135 -17.82 -3.09 15.58
C VAL A 135 -18.62 -3.08 14.28
N SER A 136 -19.56 -2.15 14.17
CA SER A 136 -20.41 -2.01 13.00
C SER A 136 -20.61 -0.54 12.61
N LEU A 137 -20.29 -0.22 11.36
CA LEU A 137 -20.80 0.95 10.66
C LEU A 137 -21.58 0.44 9.44
N PRO A 138 -22.89 0.22 9.57
CA PRO A 138 -23.70 -0.27 8.46
C PRO A 138 -23.85 0.82 7.40
N GLY A 139 -23.76 0.43 6.11
CA GLY A 139 -24.12 1.31 5.02
C GLY A 139 -25.65 1.31 4.84
N GLY A 140 -26.23 2.44 4.54
CA GLY A 140 -27.67 2.56 4.43
C GLY A 140 -28.20 3.74 3.62
N GLY A 141 -27.34 4.66 3.19
CA GLY A 141 -27.74 5.86 2.48
C GLY A 141 -27.62 5.78 0.96
N GLU A 142 -28.35 6.65 0.27
CA GLU A 142 -28.20 6.88 -1.17
C GLU A 142 -26.85 7.55 -1.52
N ASN A 143 -26.13 8.12 -0.51
CA ASN A 143 -24.82 8.78 -0.67
C ASN A 143 -23.70 7.87 -0.17
N VAL A 144 -23.35 6.90 -0.96
CA VAL A 144 -22.40 5.81 -0.66
C VAL A 144 -20.93 6.23 -0.54
N ASN A 145 -20.57 7.51 -0.56
CA ASN A 145 -19.18 7.98 -0.58
C ASN A 145 -18.70 8.57 0.75
N GLU A 146 -19.47 8.52 1.83
CA GLU A 146 -19.19 9.27 3.06
C GLU A 146 -19.18 8.41 4.34
N GLU A 147 -19.16 7.07 4.22
CA GLU A 147 -19.21 6.17 5.38
C GLU A 147 -17.81 5.65 5.72
N PHE A 148 -17.18 6.24 6.73
CA PHE A 148 -15.81 5.94 7.14
C PHE A 148 -15.75 5.39 8.56
N LEU A 149 -15.11 4.23 8.73
CA LEU A 149 -14.74 3.70 10.04
C LEU A 149 -13.26 3.97 10.32
N TYR A 150 -12.98 4.75 11.37
CA TYR A 150 -11.63 5.05 11.83
C TYR A 150 -11.32 4.33 13.13
N ILE A 151 -10.16 3.67 13.22
CA ILE A 151 -9.64 3.00 14.42
C ILE A 151 -8.22 3.53 14.64
N HIS A 152 -8.08 4.50 15.55
CA HIS A 152 -6.84 5.26 15.72
C HIS A 152 -6.29 5.19 17.14
N GLY A 153 -5.00 4.85 17.29
CA GLY A 153 -4.26 4.92 18.55
C GLY A 153 -4.64 3.87 19.60
N VAL A 154 -5.74 3.18 19.43
CA VAL A 154 -6.37 2.30 20.41
C VAL A 154 -5.90 0.84 20.27
N THR A 155 -5.94 0.09 21.39
CA THR A 155 -5.90 -1.37 21.33
C THR A 155 -7.34 -1.91 21.29
N LEU A 156 -7.74 -2.51 20.17
CA LEU A 156 -9.07 -3.05 19.94
C LEU A 156 -9.04 -4.58 19.90
N ASN A 157 -9.72 -5.24 20.82
CA ASN A 157 -9.85 -6.69 20.87
C ASN A 157 -11.30 -7.10 20.59
N CYS A 158 -11.51 -7.81 19.49
CA CYS A 158 -12.82 -8.26 19.03
C CYS A 158 -12.96 -9.78 19.16
N TYR A 159 -13.90 -10.23 19.94
CA TYR A 159 -14.22 -11.63 20.15
C TYR A 159 -15.57 -11.95 19.47
N GLY A 160 -15.49 -12.45 18.26
CA GLY A 160 -16.67 -12.85 17.48
C GLY A 160 -17.24 -14.19 17.92
N MET A 161 -18.39 -14.55 17.35
CA MET A 161 -19.08 -15.79 17.65
C MET A 161 -18.30 -17.01 17.11
N GLU A 162 -18.07 -18.00 17.96
CA GLU A 162 -17.49 -19.28 17.53
C GLU A 162 -18.50 -20.09 16.72
N ARG A 163 -18.04 -20.66 15.65
CA ARG A 163 -18.82 -21.56 14.81
C ARG A 163 -18.92 -22.95 15.43
N THR A 164 -20.10 -23.35 15.84
CA THR A 164 -20.33 -24.66 16.44
C THR A 164 -20.93 -25.72 15.51
N ASN A 165 -21.56 -25.34 14.39
CA ASN A 165 -22.32 -26.24 13.50
C ASN A 165 -22.21 -25.88 12.02
N ASN A 166 -22.46 -26.88 11.15
CA ASN A 166 -22.44 -26.77 9.68
C ASN A 166 -23.45 -25.77 9.06
N ASN A 167 -24.39 -25.26 9.82
CA ASN A 167 -25.53 -24.50 9.29
C ASN A 167 -25.38 -22.97 9.33
N SER A 168 -24.25 -22.42 9.71
CA SER A 168 -24.15 -20.99 9.89
C SER A 168 -23.41 -20.28 8.75
N SER A 169 -23.99 -20.26 7.55
CA SER A 169 -23.62 -19.35 6.47
C SER A 169 -23.85 -17.85 6.83
N THR A 170 -24.36 -17.58 8.04
CA THR A 170 -24.87 -16.27 8.46
C THR A 170 -24.18 -15.68 9.68
N LEU A 171 -22.98 -16.14 10.05
CA LEU A 171 -22.25 -15.45 11.11
C LEU A 171 -21.74 -14.08 10.62
N PRO A 172 -21.88 -13.03 11.44
CA PRO A 172 -21.37 -11.72 11.12
C PRO A 172 -19.83 -11.66 11.18
N PRO A 173 -19.19 -10.70 10.49
CA PRO A 173 -17.80 -10.38 10.70
C PRO A 173 -17.57 -9.73 12.07
N CYS A 174 -16.33 -9.75 12.58
CA CYS A 174 -16.00 -9.04 13.80
C CYS A 174 -16.10 -7.53 13.62
N ILE A 175 -15.43 -7.00 12.60
CA ILE A 175 -15.45 -5.57 12.25
C ILE A 175 -16.09 -5.42 10.88
N TYR A 176 -17.06 -4.52 10.81
CA TYR A 176 -17.81 -4.23 9.59
C TYR A 176 -17.86 -2.73 9.31
N GLY A 177 -17.41 -2.34 8.13
CA GLY A 177 -17.54 -0.98 7.60
C GLY A 177 -18.14 -1.02 6.19
N ALA A 178 -18.91 0.01 5.83
CA ALA A 178 -19.58 0.03 4.54
C ALA A 178 -18.66 0.48 3.41
N HIS A 179 -17.98 1.63 3.53
CA HIS A 179 -17.25 2.25 2.42
C HIS A 179 -15.72 2.23 2.60
N ALA A 180 -15.23 2.73 3.73
CA ALA A 180 -13.81 2.72 4.03
C ALA A 180 -13.55 2.37 5.50
N ILE A 181 -12.42 1.69 5.74
CA ILE A 181 -11.90 1.41 7.08
C ILE A 181 -10.45 1.87 7.11
N GLU A 182 -10.12 2.73 8.05
CA GLU A 182 -8.75 3.16 8.32
C GLU A 182 -8.34 2.71 9.73
N ILE A 183 -7.27 1.93 9.81
CA ILE A 183 -6.63 1.49 11.05
C ILE A 183 -5.26 2.16 11.10
N LYS A 184 -5.07 3.07 12.06
CA LYS A 184 -3.86 3.88 12.13
C LYS A 184 -3.32 3.98 13.55
N ASP A 185 -1.99 3.78 13.69
CA ASP A 185 -1.29 3.84 14.97
C ASP A 185 -1.96 2.96 16.06
N ALA A 186 -2.59 1.84 15.66
CA ALA A 186 -3.47 1.03 16.48
C ALA A 186 -3.03 -0.44 16.56
N THR A 187 -3.53 -1.14 17.56
CA THR A 187 -3.44 -2.61 17.64
C THR A 187 -4.85 -3.20 17.53
N VAL A 188 -5.10 -4.00 16.50
CA VAL A 188 -6.39 -4.63 16.27
C VAL A 188 -6.27 -6.16 16.30
N ASN A 189 -6.99 -6.78 17.23
CA ASN A 189 -7.02 -8.23 17.36
C ASN A 189 -8.46 -8.72 17.13
N THR A 190 -8.67 -9.62 16.18
CA THR A 190 -9.96 -10.26 15.97
C THR A 190 -9.85 -11.77 16.16
N ASN A 191 -10.83 -12.35 16.81
CA ASN A 191 -10.90 -13.78 17.06
C ASN A 191 -12.29 -14.30 16.72
N GLN A 192 -12.35 -15.29 15.83
CA GLN A 192 -13.57 -15.94 15.36
C GLN A 192 -14.50 -15.04 14.50
N GLY A 193 -15.74 -15.46 14.24
CA GLY A 193 -16.66 -14.82 13.32
C GLY A 193 -16.59 -15.39 11.89
N SER A 194 -17.38 -14.86 10.97
CA SER A 194 -17.33 -15.24 9.55
C SER A 194 -16.12 -14.65 8.83
N CYS A 195 -15.69 -13.49 9.31
CA CYS A 195 -14.56 -12.73 8.80
C CYS A 195 -13.99 -11.87 9.93
N GLY A 196 -12.68 -11.65 9.95
CA GLY A 196 -12.07 -10.72 10.90
C GLY A 196 -12.53 -9.29 10.61
N ILE A 197 -12.24 -8.80 9.40
CA ILE A 197 -12.62 -7.46 8.94
C ILE A 197 -13.34 -7.58 7.60
N SER A 198 -14.50 -6.97 7.48
CA SER A 198 -15.30 -6.98 6.24
C SER A 198 -15.73 -5.57 5.84
N MET A 199 -15.50 -5.26 4.59
CA MET A 199 -16.06 -4.11 3.90
C MET A 199 -16.95 -4.59 2.76
N GLN A 200 -18.23 -4.31 2.83
CA GLN A 200 -19.16 -4.54 1.74
C GLN A 200 -19.54 -3.19 1.11
N GLY A 201 -18.59 -2.57 0.47
CA GLY A 201 -18.84 -1.35 -0.26
C GLY A 201 -19.86 -1.55 -1.37
N PHE A 202 -20.57 -0.49 -1.70
CA PHE A 202 -21.38 -0.42 -2.91
C PHE A 202 -20.45 -0.20 -4.11
N THR A 203 -20.88 -0.59 -5.29
CA THR A 203 -20.17 -0.23 -6.52
C THR A 203 -20.16 1.30 -6.59
N PRO A 204 -19.01 1.96 -6.61
CA PRO A 204 -18.94 3.41 -6.72
C PRO A 204 -19.67 3.91 -7.97
N ILE A 205 -20.29 5.08 -7.88
CA ILE A 205 -20.90 5.74 -9.03
C ILE A 205 -19.80 5.98 -10.08
N GLY A 206 -19.95 5.43 -11.28
CA GLY A 206 -18.92 5.47 -12.33
C GLY A 206 -18.04 4.23 -12.44
N GLY A 207 -18.29 3.20 -11.60
CA GLY A 207 -17.53 1.96 -11.57
C GLY A 207 -16.34 1.99 -10.62
N VAL A 208 -15.75 0.82 -10.39
CA VAL A 208 -14.56 0.67 -9.52
C VAL A 208 -13.33 1.04 -10.33
N ASN A 209 -12.67 2.12 -9.96
CA ASN A 209 -11.39 2.55 -10.50
C ASN A 209 -10.46 3.01 -9.35
N GLU A 210 -9.21 3.39 -9.65
CA GLU A 210 -8.24 3.78 -8.62
C GLU A 210 -8.61 5.06 -7.87
N GLU A 211 -9.44 5.92 -8.45
CA GLU A 211 -9.84 7.21 -7.86
C GLU A 211 -11.09 7.09 -6.96
N ASN A 212 -11.99 6.13 -7.28
CA ASN A 212 -13.27 5.93 -6.59
C ASN A 212 -13.34 4.54 -5.94
N THR A 213 -12.35 4.20 -5.14
CA THR A 213 -12.21 2.84 -4.60
C THR A 213 -12.44 2.83 -3.11
N ASN A 214 -13.27 1.90 -2.64
CA ASN A 214 -13.35 1.56 -1.23
C ASN A 214 -11.97 1.08 -0.75
N GLU A 215 -11.52 1.53 0.41
CA GLU A 215 -10.20 1.17 0.94
C GLU A 215 -10.27 0.64 2.37
N LEU A 216 -9.59 -0.48 2.60
CA LEU A 216 -9.14 -0.90 3.93
C LEU A 216 -7.66 -0.55 4.04
N LEU A 217 -7.37 0.54 4.75
CA LEU A 217 -6.01 1.01 5.02
C LEU A 217 -5.58 0.53 6.41
N VAL A 218 -4.39 -0.03 6.50
CA VAL A 218 -3.69 -0.33 7.76
C VAL A 218 -2.35 0.39 7.73
N GLU A 219 -2.16 1.38 8.59
CA GLU A 219 -0.99 2.24 8.63
C GLU A 219 -0.39 2.29 10.04
N ASN A 220 0.93 2.11 10.18
CA ASN A 220 1.67 2.14 11.44
C ASN A 220 1.03 1.27 12.54
N SER A 221 0.48 0.11 12.18
CA SER A 221 -0.42 -0.64 13.05
C SER A 221 -0.06 -2.11 13.13
N THR A 222 -0.51 -2.74 14.22
CA THR A 222 -0.45 -4.19 14.37
C THR A 222 -1.84 -4.78 14.23
N VAL A 223 -2.04 -5.69 13.27
CA VAL A 223 -3.33 -6.37 13.05
C VAL A 223 -3.18 -7.88 13.14
N ASN A 224 -3.89 -8.49 14.08
CA ASN A 224 -3.91 -9.94 14.29
C ASN A 224 -5.31 -10.51 14.08
N ILE A 225 -5.49 -11.31 13.06
CA ILE A 225 -6.75 -11.99 12.76
C ILE A 225 -6.59 -13.48 12.99
N GLN A 226 -7.33 -14.01 13.97
CA GLN A 226 -7.38 -15.44 14.32
C GLN A 226 -8.76 -15.98 14.02
N ASN A 227 -8.97 -16.44 12.79
CA ASN A 227 -10.24 -16.95 12.31
C ASN A 227 -10.15 -18.42 11.86
N GLU A 228 -9.32 -19.20 12.53
CA GLU A 228 -9.23 -20.64 12.34
C GLU A 228 -10.31 -21.34 13.16
N SER A 229 -11.15 -22.15 12.52
CA SER A 229 -12.06 -23.04 13.23
C SER A 229 -11.31 -24.27 13.70
N ALA A 230 -11.39 -24.57 14.99
CA ALA A 230 -10.80 -25.77 15.60
C ALA A 230 -11.33 -27.10 15.01
N ASN A 231 -12.44 -27.08 14.31
CA ASN A 231 -13.18 -28.27 13.86
C ASN A 231 -13.06 -28.56 12.36
N ASN A 232 -12.16 -27.91 11.63
CA ASN A 232 -11.92 -28.16 10.19
C ASN A 232 -13.17 -28.11 9.27
N LEU A 233 -14.26 -27.50 9.69
CA LEU A 233 -15.55 -27.62 9.00
C LEU A 233 -15.80 -26.52 7.95
N TRP A 234 -14.84 -25.59 7.68
CA TRP A 234 -15.25 -24.36 7.02
C TRP A 234 -14.38 -23.82 5.91
N ASN A 235 -14.99 -23.77 4.74
CA ASN A 235 -14.48 -23.09 3.55
C ASN A 235 -14.76 -21.57 3.55
N TYR A 236 -15.23 -20.97 4.67
CA TYR A 236 -15.80 -19.63 4.64
C TYR A 236 -15.25 -18.65 5.70
N ALA A 237 -14.38 -19.10 6.61
CA ALA A 237 -13.78 -18.20 7.59
C ALA A 237 -12.68 -17.38 6.93
N LYS A 238 -12.98 -16.13 6.62
CA LYS A 238 -12.05 -15.20 5.96
C LYS A 238 -11.28 -14.35 6.97
N GLY A 239 -10.10 -13.87 6.57
CA GLY A 239 -9.37 -12.86 7.33
C GLY A 239 -9.92 -11.47 7.05
N MET A 240 -9.67 -10.95 5.84
CA MET A 240 -10.18 -9.68 5.36
C MET A 240 -11.00 -9.89 4.09
N ASN A 241 -12.15 -9.22 4.00
CA ASN A 241 -13.04 -9.29 2.84
C ASN A 241 -13.46 -7.90 2.40
N VAL A 242 -12.83 -7.39 1.36
CA VAL A 242 -13.10 -6.08 0.77
C VAL A 242 -13.76 -6.26 -0.59
N THR A 243 -15.08 -6.11 -0.60
CA THR A 243 -15.89 -6.19 -1.81
C THR A 243 -15.86 -4.82 -2.50
N PHE A 244 -15.50 -4.76 -3.76
CA PHE A 244 -15.38 -3.53 -4.56
C PHE A 244 -14.31 -2.54 -4.09
N GLY A 245 -13.20 -3.03 -3.52
CA GLY A 245 -12.17 -2.15 -3.01
C GLY A 245 -10.77 -2.75 -2.98
N ARG A 246 -9.87 -2.02 -2.34
CA ARG A 246 -8.48 -2.42 -2.13
C ARG A 246 -8.15 -2.62 -0.65
N VAL A 247 -7.15 -3.44 -0.40
CA VAL A 247 -6.49 -3.57 0.89
C VAL A 247 -5.09 -3.01 0.76
N ARG A 248 -4.69 -2.12 1.66
CA ARG A 248 -3.36 -1.50 1.65
C ARG A 248 -2.72 -1.53 3.04
N PHE A 249 -1.48 -2.00 3.09
CA PHE A 249 -0.66 -2.04 4.31
C PHE A 249 0.54 -1.12 4.15
N VAL A 250 0.75 -0.24 5.14
CA VAL A 250 1.83 0.73 5.18
C VAL A 250 2.47 0.67 6.56
N ASN A 251 3.75 0.35 6.63
CA ASN A 251 4.54 0.28 7.87
C ASN A 251 3.82 -0.49 8.99
N SER A 252 3.28 -1.67 8.66
CA SER A 252 2.39 -2.40 9.55
C SER A 252 2.77 -3.86 9.69
N ASP A 253 2.53 -4.41 10.90
CA ASP A 253 2.68 -5.82 11.19
C ASP A 253 1.31 -6.51 11.12
N VAL A 254 1.09 -7.33 10.10
CA VAL A 254 -0.18 -7.98 9.86
C VAL A 254 -0.06 -9.50 9.91
N THR A 255 -0.80 -10.12 10.83
CA THR A 255 -0.90 -11.57 10.95
C THR A 255 -2.33 -12.04 10.71
N ILE A 256 -2.53 -12.90 9.72
CA ILE A 256 -3.84 -13.46 9.39
C ILE A 256 -3.77 -14.98 9.37
N ASN A 257 -4.51 -15.60 10.27
CA ASN A 257 -4.78 -17.03 10.26
C ASN A 257 -6.28 -17.24 9.97
N ALA A 258 -6.60 -17.82 8.83
CA ALA A 258 -7.99 -18.00 8.41
C ALA A 258 -8.27 -19.42 7.89
N GLY A 259 -9.52 -19.83 7.92
CA GLY A 259 -9.96 -21.14 7.44
C GLY A 259 -10.16 -21.22 5.92
N SER A 260 -10.19 -20.08 5.22
CA SER A 260 -10.37 -20.01 3.76
C SER A 260 -9.57 -18.84 3.18
N ASN A 261 -10.15 -18.06 2.28
CA ASN A 261 -9.48 -16.86 1.74
C ASN A 261 -9.07 -15.92 2.86
N SER A 262 -7.77 -15.82 3.12
CA SER A 262 -7.27 -14.95 4.17
C SER A 262 -7.46 -13.49 3.79
N ILE A 263 -7.25 -13.14 2.52
CA ILE A 263 -7.55 -11.81 1.95
C ILE A 263 -8.35 -11.97 0.66
N TYR A 264 -9.47 -11.26 0.58
CA TYR A 264 -10.19 -10.97 -0.63
C TYR A 264 -10.24 -9.46 -0.83
N ALA A 265 -9.60 -8.96 -1.88
CA ALA A 265 -9.62 -7.56 -2.28
C ALA A 265 -10.05 -7.49 -3.76
N TYR A 266 -11.23 -6.95 -4.03
CA TYR A 266 -11.76 -6.97 -5.39
C TYR A 266 -10.86 -6.26 -6.39
N LEU A 267 -10.33 -5.08 -6.04
CA LEU A 267 -9.45 -4.32 -6.91
C LEU A 267 -7.99 -4.72 -6.72
N SER A 268 -7.39 -4.34 -5.61
CA SER A 268 -5.96 -4.56 -5.39
C SER A 268 -5.62 -4.91 -3.95
N PHE A 269 -4.53 -5.65 -3.80
CA PHE A 269 -3.85 -5.84 -2.54
C PHE A 269 -2.47 -5.22 -2.64
N VAL A 270 -2.20 -4.23 -1.81
CA VAL A 270 -0.99 -3.41 -1.82
C VAL A 270 -0.28 -3.56 -0.48
N ILE A 271 0.99 -3.88 -0.50
CA ILE A 271 1.87 -3.90 0.67
C ILE A 271 3.03 -2.97 0.35
N GLU A 272 3.06 -1.80 0.98
CA GLU A 272 4.11 -0.80 0.75
C GLU A 272 5.32 -1.04 1.65
N SER A 273 5.06 -1.40 2.92
CA SER A 273 6.11 -1.61 3.92
C SER A 273 5.58 -2.42 5.11
N GLY A 274 6.50 -2.92 5.94
CA GLY A 274 6.20 -3.69 7.15
C GLY A 274 6.28 -5.19 6.94
N SER A 275 5.73 -5.96 7.89
CA SER A 275 5.80 -7.42 7.93
C SER A 275 4.42 -8.05 7.84
N VAL A 276 4.22 -9.00 6.94
CA VAL A 276 2.93 -9.66 6.73
C VAL A 276 3.07 -11.18 6.78
N TYR A 277 2.29 -11.81 7.65
CA TYR A 277 2.17 -13.25 7.75
C TYR A 277 0.74 -13.68 7.48
N ILE A 278 0.52 -14.43 6.42
CA ILE A 278 -0.81 -14.91 6.01
C ILE A 278 -0.78 -16.43 5.94
N ARG A 279 -1.66 -17.05 6.74
CA ARG A 279 -1.85 -18.50 6.76
C ARG A 279 -3.30 -18.86 6.50
N SER A 280 -3.50 -19.91 5.72
CA SER A 280 -4.80 -20.52 5.52
C SER A 280 -4.77 -22.01 5.86
N THR A 281 -5.76 -22.45 6.63
CA THR A 281 -5.97 -23.85 7.01
C THR A 281 -7.33 -24.35 6.49
N PRO A 282 -7.53 -24.43 5.17
CA PRO A 282 -8.84 -24.80 4.62
C PRO A 282 -9.22 -26.24 4.96
N ALA A 283 -10.47 -26.44 5.34
CA ALA A 283 -11.01 -27.76 5.67
C ALA A 283 -11.17 -28.67 4.45
N SER A 284 -11.33 -28.12 3.26
CA SER A 284 -11.52 -28.89 2.02
C SER A 284 -10.59 -28.45 0.89
N THR A 285 -10.37 -29.36 -0.06
CA THR A 285 -9.64 -29.14 -1.31
C THR A 285 -10.45 -28.32 -2.34
N ALA A 286 -11.44 -27.53 -1.90
CA ALA A 286 -12.27 -26.76 -2.81
C ALA A 286 -11.42 -25.87 -3.71
N ALA A 287 -11.57 -26.06 -5.00
CA ALA A 287 -10.75 -25.50 -6.06
C ALA A 287 -10.79 -23.97 -6.18
N SER A 288 -11.64 -23.29 -5.40
CA SER A 288 -11.91 -21.85 -5.49
C SER A 288 -11.33 -20.99 -4.37
N ALA A 289 -10.71 -21.59 -3.35
CA ALA A 289 -10.17 -20.84 -2.22
C ALA A 289 -8.68 -20.56 -2.41
N ALA A 290 -8.34 -19.39 -2.90
CA ALA A 290 -6.98 -18.88 -2.84
C ALA A 290 -6.71 -18.25 -1.46
N LEU A 291 -5.47 -18.24 -1.02
CA LEU A 291 -5.05 -17.54 0.19
C LEU A 291 -5.31 -16.04 0.06
N VAL A 292 -4.86 -15.47 -1.04
CA VAL A 292 -5.11 -14.10 -1.46
C VAL A 292 -5.82 -14.10 -2.81
N SER A 293 -6.91 -13.35 -2.92
CA SER A 293 -7.64 -13.14 -4.18
C SER A 293 -7.81 -11.65 -4.43
N CYS A 294 -7.24 -11.15 -5.52
CA CYS A 294 -7.33 -9.75 -5.94
C CYS A 294 -7.26 -9.64 -7.47
N ASN A 295 -7.51 -8.44 -8.03
CA ASN A 295 -7.21 -8.21 -9.43
C ASN A 295 -5.73 -7.86 -9.62
N TYR A 296 -5.18 -7.01 -8.76
CA TYR A 296 -3.77 -6.58 -8.80
C TYR A 296 -3.10 -6.84 -7.47
N LEU A 297 -1.85 -7.29 -7.49
CA LEU A 297 -0.98 -7.41 -6.33
C LEU A 297 0.20 -6.46 -6.51
N VAL A 298 0.43 -5.60 -5.52
CA VAL A 298 1.57 -4.66 -5.50
C VAL A 298 2.36 -4.90 -4.22
N ILE A 299 3.66 -5.14 -4.34
CA ILE A 299 4.58 -5.31 -3.22
C ILE A 299 5.70 -4.30 -3.37
N GLY A 300 5.78 -3.36 -2.43
CA GLY A 300 6.70 -2.25 -2.41
C GLY A 300 8.11 -2.60 -1.94
N GLU A 301 9.02 -1.68 -2.12
CA GLU A 301 10.46 -1.84 -1.82
C GLU A 301 10.78 -1.91 -0.33
N CYS A 302 9.94 -1.30 0.51
CA CYS A 302 10.13 -1.20 1.95
C CYS A 302 9.49 -2.35 2.75
N VAL A 303 9.14 -3.44 2.08
CA VAL A 303 8.61 -4.63 2.74
C VAL A 303 9.73 -5.36 3.47
N GLU A 304 9.54 -5.61 4.78
CA GLU A 304 10.52 -6.33 5.58
C GLU A 304 10.43 -7.83 5.38
N SER A 305 9.24 -8.39 5.51
CA SER A 305 9.02 -9.82 5.31
C SER A 305 7.56 -10.15 5.00
N LEU A 306 7.36 -11.03 4.01
CA LEU A 306 6.06 -11.59 3.69
C LEU A 306 6.13 -13.11 3.75
N TYR A 307 5.16 -13.70 4.43
CA TYR A 307 4.98 -15.16 4.47
C TYR A 307 3.55 -15.50 4.08
N PHE A 308 3.41 -16.27 3.02
CA PHE A 308 2.14 -16.84 2.58
C PHE A 308 2.22 -18.35 2.74
N THR A 309 1.41 -18.93 3.62
CA THR A 309 1.43 -20.36 3.88
C THR A 309 0.04 -20.98 3.83
N THR A 310 -0.06 -22.20 3.32
CA THR A 310 -1.31 -22.96 3.29
C THR A 310 -1.04 -24.45 3.50
N THR A 311 -1.97 -25.12 4.13
CA THR A 311 -1.83 -26.55 4.44
C THR A 311 -2.36 -27.47 3.34
N LYS A 312 -3.04 -26.96 2.30
CA LYS A 312 -3.78 -27.81 1.36
C LYS A 312 -3.76 -27.39 -0.10
N PHE A 313 -3.12 -26.29 -0.47
CA PHE A 313 -3.15 -25.81 -1.86
C PHE A 313 -1.77 -25.88 -2.53
N PRO A 314 -1.70 -26.19 -3.82
CA PRO A 314 -0.48 -25.98 -4.59
C PRO A 314 -0.18 -24.46 -4.68
N LEU A 315 1.09 -24.11 -4.77
CA LEU A 315 1.59 -22.72 -4.89
C LEU A 315 0.87 -21.88 -5.94
N THR A 316 0.46 -22.48 -7.04
CA THR A 316 -0.30 -21.82 -8.12
C THR A 316 -1.66 -21.28 -7.68
N LYS A 317 -2.11 -21.63 -6.47
CA LYS A 317 -3.37 -21.15 -5.87
C LYS A 317 -3.19 -20.35 -4.59
N VAL A 318 -1.95 -20.11 -4.15
CA VAL A 318 -1.68 -19.29 -2.98
C VAL A 318 -2.15 -17.85 -3.24
N ILE A 319 -1.80 -17.32 -4.41
CA ILE A 319 -2.22 -15.99 -4.85
C ILE A 319 -2.99 -16.13 -6.16
N ASN A 320 -4.26 -15.73 -6.14
CA ASN A 320 -5.11 -15.67 -7.33
C ASN A 320 -5.26 -14.22 -7.77
N CYS A 321 -4.36 -13.81 -8.65
CA CYS A 321 -4.36 -12.47 -9.24
C CYS A 321 -4.98 -12.55 -10.64
N LYS A 322 -6.12 -11.89 -10.86
CA LYS A 322 -6.86 -11.96 -12.13
C LYS A 322 -6.15 -11.20 -13.26
N THR A 323 -5.40 -10.16 -12.90
CA THR A 323 -4.69 -9.29 -13.86
C THR A 323 -3.20 -9.31 -13.55
N SER A 324 -2.56 -10.46 -13.76
CA SER A 324 -1.15 -10.67 -13.43
C SER A 324 -0.18 -9.73 -14.15
N GLY A 325 -0.53 -9.27 -15.35
CA GLY A 325 0.32 -8.34 -16.14
C GLY A 325 0.43 -6.92 -15.59
N ALA A 326 -0.43 -6.55 -14.63
CA ALA A 326 -0.39 -5.24 -13.96
C ALA A 326 0.05 -5.34 -12.50
N SER A 327 0.36 -6.56 -12.03
CA SER A 327 0.91 -6.77 -10.68
C SER A 327 2.40 -6.41 -10.67
N THR A 328 2.83 -5.72 -9.63
CA THR A 328 4.22 -5.27 -9.47
C THR A 328 4.85 -5.88 -8.22
N LEU A 329 6.10 -6.29 -8.36
CA LEU A 329 6.97 -6.75 -7.30
C LEU A 329 8.23 -5.91 -7.37
N ALA A 330 8.62 -5.26 -6.28
CA ALA A 330 9.83 -4.46 -6.25
C ALA A 330 11.07 -5.32 -6.54
N SER A 331 12.04 -4.77 -7.25
CA SER A 331 13.19 -5.52 -7.78
C SER A 331 14.19 -5.96 -6.71
N ASN A 332 14.18 -5.29 -5.54
CA ASN A 332 15.04 -5.63 -4.40
C ASN A 332 14.52 -6.79 -3.54
N LEU A 333 13.39 -7.40 -3.89
CA LEU A 333 12.79 -8.44 -3.08
C LEU A 333 13.33 -9.82 -3.44
N LEU A 334 13.72 -10.57 -2.42
CA LEU A 334 14.09 -11.98 -2.57
C LEU A 334 12.83 -12.85 -2.38
N VAL A 335 12.51 -13.64 -3.41
CA VAL A 335 11.36 -14.56 -3.40
C VAL A 335 11.86 -15.98 -3.21
N GLU A 336 11.43 -16.65 -2.14
CA GLU A 336 11.74 -18.04 -1.84
C GLU A 336 10.46 -18.88 -1.78
N ILE A 337 10.51 -20.06 -2.41
CA ILE A 337 9.43 -21.03 -2.39
C ILE A 337 9.86 -22.19 -1.50
N GLY A 338 8.98 -22.65 -0.61
CA GLY A 338 9.35 -23.70 0.32
C GLY A 338 8.19 -24.26 1.12
N SER A 339 8.50 -24.79 2.27
CA SER A 339 7.54 -25.26 3.27
C SER A 339 7.69 -24.50 4.57
N PHE A 340 6.62 -24.46 5.38
CA PHE A 340 6.62 -23.84 6.69
C PHE A 340 6.19 -24.88 7.72
N GLU A 341 7.14 -25.40 8.48
CA GLU A 341 6.91 -26.41 9.53
C GLU A 341 7.46 -25.95 10.87
N GLY A 342 6.65 -26.12 11.92
CA GLY A 342 7.08 -25.81 13.31
C GLY A 342 7.46 -24.36 13.54
N GLY A 343 6.95 -23.40 12.72
CA GLY A 343 7.29 -22.00 12.81
C GLY A 343 8.52 -21.60 11.98
N ASN A 344 9.13 -22.52 11.22
CA ASN A 344 10.31 -22.25 10.40
C ASN A 344 10.00 -22.42 8.91
N PHE A 345 10.56 -21.51 8.11
CA PHE A 345 10.56 -21.64 6.66
C PHE A 345 11.77 -22.47 6.22
N ALA A 346 11.51 -23.51 5.41
CA ALA A 346 12.54 -24.30 4.76
C ALA A 346 12.37 -24.19 3.24
N THR A 347 13.42 -23.85 2.51
CA THR A 347 13.43 -23.90 1.04
C THR A 347 13.17 -25.33 0.60
N ALA A 348 12.27 -25.50 -0.38
CA ALA A 348 11.92 -26.85 -0.85
C ALA A 348 13.13 -27.54 -1.48
N PRO A 349 13.53 -28.70 -1.00
CA PRO A 349 14.36 -29.59 -1.78
C PRO A 349 13.45 -30.26 -2.83
N ASP A 350 13.64 -29.97 -4.09
CA ASP A 350 13.04 -30.60 -5.27
C ASP A 350 11.51 -30.72 -5.36
N GLU A 351 11.02 -30.73 -6.59
CA GLU A 351 9.62 -30.67 -7.03
C GLU A 351 8.69 -31.80 -6.52
N GLU A 352 9.18 -32.76 -5.76
CA GLU A 352 8.41 -33.93 -5.33
C GLU A 352 7.66 -33.80 -4.00
N ASN A 353 7.93 -32.83 -3.16
CA ASN A 353 7.28 -32.64 -1.84
C ASN A 353 6.37 -31.42 -1.76
N ASN A 354 5.30 -31.43 -2.54
CA ASN A 354 4.27 -30.38 -2.66
C ASN A 354 3.28 -30.32 -1.47
N SER A 355 3.62 -30.80 -0.28
CA SER A 355 2.62 -31.00 0.76
C SER A 355 2.30 -29.77 1.60
N LEU A 356 3.19 -28.77 1.68
CA LEU A 356 2.98 -27.53 2.44
C LEU A 356 3.59 -26.32 1.70
N PRO A 357 2.94 -25.82 0.64
CA PRO A 357 3.48 -24.73 -0.12
C PRO A 357 3.51 -23.43 0.71
N ALA A 358 4.68 -22.85 0.80
CA ALA A 358 4.91 -21.56 1.40
C ALA A 358 5.67 -20.66 0.42
N LEU A 359 5.25 -19.39 0.37
CA LEU A 359 5.95 -18.33 -0.33
C LEU A 359 6.49 -17.36 0.72
N LYS A 360 7.78 -17.13 0.67
CA LYS A 360 8.45 -16.13 1.50
C LYS A 360 9.03 -15.05 0.60
N ILE A 361 8.74 -13.81 0.92
CA ILE A 361 9.31 -12.65 0.27
C ILE A 361 10.01 -11.82 1.36
N ILE A 362 11.27 -11.53 1.16
CA ILE A 362 12.08 -10.74 2.10
C ILE A 362 12.49 -9.48 1.38
N GLY A 363 12.35 -8.34 2.05
CA GLY A 363 12.98 -7.10 1.61
C GLY A 363 14.50 -7.27 1.61
N GLY A 364 15.15 -6.91 0.53
CA GLY A 364 16.59 -6.73 0.48
C GLY A 364 17.02 -5.50 1.28
N GLU A 365 18.34 -5.30 1.43
CA GLU A 365 18.85 -3.99 1.85
C GLU A 365 18.22 -2.93 0.94
N PRO A 366 17.85 -1.75 1.47
CA PRO A 366 17.35 -0.67 0.64
C PRO A 366 18.29 -0.50 -0.54
N ILE A 367 17.77 -0.58 -1.75
CA ILE A 367 18.59 -0.29 -2.92
C ILE A 367 18.98 1.17 -2.77
N GLU A 368 20.27 1.42 -2.56
CA GLU A 368 20.78 2.79 -2.64
C GLU A 368 20.40 3.32 -4.02
N ALA A 369 19.53 4.31 -4.05
CA ALA A 369 19.15 4.97 -5.27
C ALA A 369 19.84 6.33 -5.34
N TYR A 370 20.34 6.65 -6.52
CA TYR A 370 21.03 7.89 -6.77
C TYR A 370 20.24 8.75 -7.75
N THR A 371 20.37 10.04 -7.58
CA THR A 371 19.70 11.00 -8.47
C THR A 371 20.64 11.35 -9.61
N VAL A 372 20.18 11.17 -10.85
CA VAL A 372 20.82 11.69 -12.05
C VAL A 372 20.03 12.91 -12.50
N SER A 373 20.71 14.06 -12.52
CA SER A 373 20.12 15.33 -12.92
C SER A 373 20.66 15.74 -14.28
N PHE A 374 19.78 16.05 -15.21
CA PHE A 374 20.13 16.42 -16.59
C PHE A 374 19.96 17.91 -16.81
N TYR A 375 21.01 18.57 -17.30
CA TYR A 375 21.06 20.01 -17.48
C TYR A 375 21.25 20.38 -18.95
N GLY A 376 20.63 21.47 -19.35
CA GLY A 376 20.75 22.03 -20.70
C GLY A 376 21.93 22.99 -20.87
N LEU A 377 21.94 23.69 -22.02
CA LEU A 377 23.04 24.59 -22.46
C LEU A 377 23.37 25.69 -21.44
N ASP A 378 22.35 26.31 -20.85
CA ASP A 378 22.51 27.43 -19.91
C ASP A 378 22.49 26.96 -18.44
N GLY A 379 22.62 25.64 -18.18
CA GLY A 379 22.59 25.02 -16.85
C GLY A 379 21.19 24.92 -16.24
N GLU A 380 20.14 25.09 -17.04
CA GLU A 380 18.77 24.81 -16.60
C GLU A 380 18.54 23.32 -16.44
N LEU A 381 17.80 22.93 -15.39
CA LEU A 381 17.44 21.54 -15.16
C LEU A 381 16.39 21.09 -16.19
N ILE A 382 16.73 20.14 -17.07
CA ILE A 382 15.81 19.51 -18.01
C ILE A 382 14.94 18.45 -17.29
N GLY A 383 15.58 17.67 -16.41
CA GLY A 383 14.88 16.63 -15.65
C GLY A 383 15.82 15.92 -14.69
N SER A 384 15.22 15.17 -13.77
CA SER A 384 15.98 14.28 -12.88
C SER A 384 15.27 12.93 -12.75
N VAL A 385 16.05 11.87 -12.55
CA VAL A 385 15.56 10.52 -12.37
C VAL A 385 16.27 9.86 -11.20
N SER A 386 15.52 9.11 -10.38
CA SER A 386 16.09 8.27 -9.32
C SER A 386 16.40 6.90 -9.90
N VAL A 387 17.65 6.45 -9.77
CA VAL A 387 18.19 5.24 -10.39
C VAL A 387 18.78 4.35 -9.30
N PRO A 388 18.39 3.07 -9.21
CA PRO A 388 19.01 2.11 -8.30
C PRO A 388 20.52 1.96 -8.59
N TYR A 389 21.30 1.67 -7.53
CA TYR A 389 22.73 1.43 -7.64
C TYR A 389 23.09 0.43 -8.76
N GLY A 390 23.94 0.85 -9.69
CA GLY A 390 24.41 0.00 -10.78
C GLY A 390 23.46 -0.10 -11.98
N GLU A 391 22.28 0.51 -11.93
CA GLU A 391 21.35 0.54 -13.05
C GLU A 391 21.59 1.75 -13.96
N SER A 392 20.94 1.77 -15.11
CA SER A 392 21.06 2.84 -16.10
C SER A 392 19.96 3.88 -15.92
N ALA A 393 20.32 5.15 -16.05
CA ALA A 393 19.34 6.22 -16.16
C ALA A 393 18.72 6.28 -17.56
N THR A 394 17.51 6.82 -17.64
CA THR A 394 16.90 7.22 -18.92
C THR A 394 16.93 8.73 -19.02
N ALA A 395 17.68 9.26 -19.97
CA ALA A 395 17.75 10.70 -20.18
C ALA A 395 16.43 11.26 -20.69
N PRO A 396 16.04 12.45 -20.22
CA PRO A 396 14.94 13.20 -20.82
C PRO A 396 15.28 13.64 -22.23
N GLU A 397 14.29 14.04 -23.01
CA GLU A 397 14.50 14.61 -24.34
C GLU A 397 15.12 16.00 -24.20
N ALA A 398 16.38 16.16 -24.67
CA ALA A 398 17.05 17.44 -24.70
C ALA A 398 16.57 18.31 -25.89
N PRO A 399 16.50 19.65 -25.73
CA PRO A 399 16.22 20.53 -26.85
C PRO A 399 17.23 20.32 -27.97
N GLN A 400 16.79 19.94 -29.16
CA GLN A 400 17.67 19.64 -30.29
C GLN A 400 18.37 20.88 -30.85
N VAL A 401 17.73 22.04 -30.76
CA VAL A 401 18.26 23.33 -31.18
C VAL A 401 17.97 24.37 -30.14
N VAL A 402 18.94 25.12 -29.68
CA VAL A 402 18.83 26.22 -28.75
C VAL A 402 19.35 27.49 -29.39
N ASN A 403 18.55 28.55 -29.44
CA ASN A 403 18.89 29.87 -29.93
C ASN A 403 19.08 30.83 -28.77
N ASN A 404 20.24 31.48 -28.71
CA ASN A 404 20.51 32.55 -27.74
C ASN A 404 21.22 33.75 -28.41
N ASN A 405 21.62 34.73 -27.61
CA ASN A 405 22.30 35.93 -28.12
C ASN A 405 23.67 35.67 -28.77
N ASN A 406 24.27 34.50 -28.55
CA ASN A 406 25.58 34.12 -29.04
C ASN A 406 25.49 33.27 -30.31
N GLY A 407 24.28 32.78 -30.66
CA GLY A 407 24.10 31.98 -31.87
C GLY A 407 23.08 30.87 -31.72
N THR A 408 23.08 29.97 -32.69
CA THR A 408 22.29 28.75 -32.73
C THR A 408 23.17 27.58 -32.31
N TYR A 409 22.69 26.80 -31.32
CA TYR A 409 23.41 25.66 -30.77
C TYR A 409 22.63 24.38 -31.05
N VAL A 410 23.31 23.33 -31.46
CA VAL A 410 22.74 22.04 -31.84
C VAL A 410 23.19 20.98 -30.85
N PHE A 411 22.26 20.17 -30.35
CA PHE A 411 22.56 19.10 -29.42
C PHE A 411 23.43 18.02 -30.01
N CYS A 412 24.50 17.65 -29.30
CA CYS A 412 25.50 16.68 -29.74
C CYS A 412 25.55 15.41 -28.91
N GLY A 413 24.86 15.40 -27.74
CA GLY A 413 24.91 14.29 -26.80
C GLY A 413 24.99 14.79 -25.36
N TRP A 414 25.33 13.89 -24.46
CA TRP A 414 25.54 14.15 -23.06
C TRP A 414 27.01 14.03 -22.69
N ASP A 415 27.48 14.79 -21.71
CA ASP A 415 28.90 14.88 -21.31
C ASP A 415 29.40 13.69 -20.49
N ALA A 416 28.47 12.85 -19.99
CA ALA A 416 28.76 11.68 -19.18
C ALA A 416 27.92 10.46 -19.58
N GLU A 417 28.46 9.28 -19.32
CA GLU A 417 27.73 8.01 -19.40
C GLU A 417 26.91 7.80 -18.10
N PHE A 418 25.71 7.28 -18.23
CA PHE A 418 24.78 7.04 -17.14
C PHE A 418 24.13 5.65 -17.19
N ASP A 419 24.86 4.67 -17.68
CA ASP A 419 24.46 3.27 -17.81
C ASP A 419 24.84 2.40 -16.60
N ASN A 420 25.60 2.94 -15.63
CA ASN A 420 25.99 2.29 -14.39
C ASN A 420 26.08 3.32 -13.26
N VAL A 421 24.96 3.74 -12.73
CA VAL A 421 24.86 4.81 -11.74
C VAL A 421 25.25 4.30 -10.36
N THR A 422 26.35 4.79 -9.78
CA THR A 422 26.87 4.39 -8.48
C THR A 422 26.92 5.52 -7.46
N ALA A 423 26.53 6.74 -7.84
CA ALA A 423 26.45 7.94 -7.02
C ALA A 423 25.53 8.96 -7.67
N ASN A 424 25.10 9.97 -6.89
CA ASN A 424 24.42 11.13 -7.50
C ASN A 424 25.31 11.78 -8.53
N MET A 425 24.76 12.12 -9.69
CA MET A 425 25.51 12.74 -10.76
C MET A 425 24.71 13.81 -11.49
N ASP A 426 25.43 14.80 -11.96
CA ASP A 426 24.92 15.84 -12.84
C ASP A 426 25.45 15.56 -14.23
N VAL A 427 24.57 15.54 -15.22
CA VAL A 427 24.85 15.25 -16.63
C VAL A 427 24.44 16.47 -17.44
N HIS A 428 25.36 17.00 -18.26
CA HIS A 428 25.09 18.18 -19.04
C HIS A 428 24.96 17.85 -20.52
N ALA A 429 23.99 18.47 -21.16
CA ALA A 429 23.83 18.37 -22.59
C ALA A 429 24.97 19.13 -23.29
N GLU A 430 25.65 18.44 -24.19
CA GLU A 430 26.67 19.02 -25.03
C GLU A 430 26.08 19.59 -26.32
N TYR A 431 26.46 20.79 -26.63
CA TYR A 431 26.01 21.50 -27.82
C TYR A 431 27.21 21.97 -28.66
N ALA A 432 26.98 22.07 -29.94
CA ALA A 432 27.92 22.74 -30.87
C ALA A 432 27.31 24.04 -31.40
N LEU A 433 28.06 25.10 -31.42
CA LEU A 433 27.67 26.33 -32.10
C LEU A 433 27.58 26.09 -33.60
N LEU A 434 26.42 26.26 -34.19
CA LEU A 434 26.17 25.99 -35.60
C LEU A 434 27.03 26.89 -36.47
N GLY A 435 27.82 26.29 -37.36
CA GLY A 435 28.78 26.96 -38.23
C GLY A 435 30.20 27.10 -37.67
N ASP A 436 30.42 26.81 -36.39
CA ASP A 436 31.75 26.81 -35.72
C ASP A 436 32.37 25.40 -35.85
N VAL A 437 32.94 25.10 -36.99
CA VAL A 437 33.42 23.76 -37.36
C VAL A 437 34.72 23.39 -36.66
N ASP A 438 35.53 24.37 -36.28
CA ASP A 438 36.81 24.15 -35.56
C ASP A 438 36.63 24.25 -34.03
N LEU A 439 35.42 24.50 -33.54
CA LEU A 439 35.04 24.64 -32.13
C LEU A 439 35.84 25.75 -31.43
N SER A 440 36.08 26.85 -32.11
CA SER A 440 36.81 28.02 -31.62
C SER A 440 35.92 29.07 -30.95
N GLU A 441 34.64 28.79 -30.80
CA GLU A 441 33.57 29.66 -30.28
C GLU A 441 33.27 30.89 -31.19
N ALA A 442 33.69 30.80 -32.47
CA ALA A 442 33.48 31.88 -33.45
C ALA A 442 33.31 31.35 -34.85
N VAL A 443 32.24 31.70 -35.51
CA VAL A 443 32.02 31.33 -36.93
C VAL A 443 32.78 32.26 -37.83
N ASN A 444 33.75 31.73 -38.56
CA ASN A 444 34.67 32.50 -39.42
C ASN A 444 35.03 31.75 -40.70
N MET A 445 35.97 32.29 -41.48
CA MET A 445 36.37 31.72 -42.77
C MET A 445 37.10 30.37 -42.65
N SER A 446 37.72 30.07 -41.49
CA SER A 446 38.38 28.78 -41.27
C SER A 446 37.38 27.65 -41.23
N ASP A 447 36.20 27.90 -40.64
CA ASP A 447 35.08 26.94 -40.53
C ASP A 447 34.53 26.59 -41.92
N ALA A 448 34.32 27.60 -42.73
CA ALA A 448 33.90 27.40 -44.12
C ALA A 448 34.91 26.57 -44.92
N LEU A 449 36.21 26.78 -44.66
CA LEU A 449 37.28 26.00 -45.31
C LEU A 449 37.27 24.54 -44.84
N LEU A 450 37.05 24.28 -43.53
CA LEU A 450 36.98 22.93 -42.99
C LEU A 450 35.76 22.17 -43.54
N ALA A 451 34.57 22.78 -43.55
CA ALA A 451 33.38 22.19 -44.15
C ALA A 451 33.59 21.91 -45.65
N MET A 452 34.22 22.82 -46.40
CA MET A 452 34.57 22.63 -47.81
C MET A 452 35.52 21.45 -48.00
N ARG A 453 36.56 21.32 -47.17
CA ARG A 453 37.55 20.22 -47.27
C ARG A 453 36.89 18.88 -46.98
N HIS A 454 35.97 18.83 -45.98
CA HIS A 454 35.19 17.64 -45.69
C HIS A 454 34.33 17.25 -46.90
N SER A 455 33.57 18.19 -47.46
CA SER A 455 32.71 17.95 -48.63
C SER A 455 33.46 17.43 -49.86
N MET A 456 34.76 17.75 -49.99
CA MET A 456 35.64 17.24 -51.03
C MET A 456 36.36 15.93 -50.67
N GLY A 457 36.11 15.37 -49.48
CA GLY A 457 36.80 14.16 -49.01
C GLY A 457 38.27 14.34 -48.70
N LEU A 458 38.73 15.59 -48.45
CA LEU A 458 40.13 15.90 -48.12
C LEU A 458 40.39 15.77 -46.61
N ASP A 459 39.39 16.04 -45.80
CA ASP A 459 39.39 15.88 -44.34
C ASP A 459 38.11 15.18 -43.92
N GLU A 460 38.13 14.46 -42.80
CA GLU A 460 36.97 13.82 -42.20
C GLU A 460 36.58 14.55 -40.91
N LEU A 461 35.38 15.16 -40.88
CA LEU A 461 34.79 15.72 -39.67
C LEU A 461 34.01 14.64 -38.92
N THR A 462 34.11 14.65 -37.61
CA THR A 462 33.39 13.69 -36.73
C THR A 462 32.85 14.39 -35.49
N GLY A 463 31.86 13.76 -34.79
CA GLY A 463 31.31 14.29 -33.54
C GLY A 463 30.79 15.72 -33.67
N LYS A 464 31.13 16.59 -32.71
CA LYS A 464 30.66 17.99 -32.65
C LYS A 464 31.03 18.81 -33.90
N ASN A 465 32.21 18.59 -34.47
CA ASN A 465 32.65 19.28 -35.68
C ASN A 465 31.74 18.98 -36.88
N LEU A 466 31.29 17.72 -37.00
CA LEU A 466 30.39 17.30 -38.08
C LEU A 466 29.01 17.92 -37.88
N VAL A 467 28.49 17.92 -36.61
CA VAL A 467 27.20 18.52 -36.28
C VAL A 467 27.20 20.03 -36.50
N ALA A 468 28.29 20.72 -36.12
CA ALA A 468 28.44 22.16 -36.32
C ALA A 468 28.50 22.55 -37.81
N ALA A 469 28.96 21.65 -38.67
CA ALA A 469 29.14 21.90 -40.09
C ALA A 469 27.89 21.73 -40.95
N ASP A 470 26.89 20.96 -40.52
CA ASP A 470 25.61 20.77 -41.21
C ASP A 470 24.67 21.93 -40.87
N VAL A 471 24.80 23.05 -41.58
CA VAL A 471 24.10 24.30 -41.23
C VAL A 471 22.75 24.46 -41.92
N ASP A 472 22.42 23.59 -42.85
CA ASP A 472 21.09 23.54 -43.49
C ASP A 472 20.21 22.35 -43.00
N PHE A 473 20.75 21.52 -42.07
CA PHE A 473 20.11 20.37 -41.45
C PHE A 473 19.60 19.31 -42.43
N ASP A 474 20.31 19.15 -43.59
CA ASP A 474 19.96 18.11 -44.56
C ASP A 474 20.55 16.72 -44.21
N GLY A 475 21.36 16.63 -43.14
CA GLY A 475 22.02 15.43 -42.65
C GLY A 475 23.35 15.10 -43.34
N SER A 476 23.86 16.04 -44.15
CA SER A 476 25.14 15.87 -44.84
C SER A 476 25.94 17.17 -44.89
N VAL A 477 27.26 17.12 -44.71
CA VAL A 477 28.10 18.29 -44.86
C VAL A 477 28.58 18.40 -46.31
N ALA A 478 28.00 19.31 -47.07
CA ALA A 478 28.20 19.52 -48.48
C ALA A 478 28.84 20.89 -48.79
N VAL A 479 29.04 21.19 -50.06
CA VAL A 479 29.53 22.51 -50.50
C VAL A 479 28.55 23.63 -50.16
N THR A 480 27.24 23.31 -50.07
CA THR A 480 26.19 24.23 -49.69
C THR A 480 26.42 24.78 -48.29
N ASP A 481 26.72 23.92 -47.32
CA ASP A 481 27.02 24.30 -45.94
C ASP A 481 28.21 25.21 -45.85
N ALA A 482 29.31 24.85 -46.51
CA ALA A 482 30.53 25.67 -46.57
C ALA A 482 30.23 27.06 -47.14
N LEU A 483 29.40 27.17 -48.18
CA LEU A 483 28.97 28.44 -48.72
C LEU A 483 28.12 29.26 -47.80
N ILE A 484 27.21 28.63 -47.05
CA ILE A 484 26.37 29.30 -46.06
C ILE A 484 27.25 29.84 -44.92
N ILE A 485 28.15 29.05 -44.35
CA ILE A 485 29.11 29.45 -43.31
C ILE A 485 29.98 30.61 -43.82
N MET A 486 30.50 30.55 -45.06
CA MET A 486 31.28 31.61 -45.67
C MET A 486 30.46 32.91 -45.78
N ARG A 487 29.20 32.87 -46.20
CA ARG A 487 28.33 34.05 -46.31
C ARG A 487 28.04 34.68 -44.96
N LEU A 488 27.87 33.87 -43.89
CA LEU A 488 27.74 34.37 -42.52
C LEU A 488 29.03 35.05 -42.06
N SER A 489 30.21 34.40 -42.25
CA SER A 489 31.50 34.96 -41.88
C SER A 489 31.86 36.26 -42.58
N MET A 490 31.35 36.48 -43.79
CA MET A 490 31.49 37.74 -44.53
C MET A 490 30.41 38.79 -44.21
N GLY A 491 29.49 38.49 -43.34
CA GLY A 491 28.37 39.39 -43.01
C GLY A 491 27.35 39.58 -44.14
N ILE A 492 27.30 38.67 -45.13
CA ILE A 492 26.30 38.70 -46.22
C ILE A 492 24.95 38.22 -45.73
N ILE A 493 24.91 37.31 -44.78
CA ILE A 493 23.75 36.90 -44.03
C ILE A 493 24.00 37.16 -42.55
N SER A 494 22.93 37.37 -41.75
CA SER A 494 23.04 37.72 -40.34
C SER A 494 22.76 36.53 -39.40
N SER A 495 22.27 35.40 -39.92
CA SER A 495 22.02 34.17 -39.16
C SER A 495 22.04 32.97 -40.09
N LEU A 496 22.23 31.77 -39.51
CA LEU A 496 22.25 30.50 -40.26
C LEU A 496 20.82 29.89 -40.35
N VAL A 497 19.93 30.30 -39.49
CA VAL A 497 18.51 29.85 -39.45
C VAL A 497 17.60 31.05 -39.31
#